data_26ee86ad19a8e8fcf91e4717716f9a7b
#
_entry.id   26ee86ad19a8e8fcf91e4717716f9a7b
#
_cell.length_a   1.000
_cell.length_b   1.000
_cell.length_c   1.000
_cell.angle_alpha   90.00
_cell.angle_beta   90.00
_cell.angle_gamma   90.00
#
_symmetry.space_group_name_H-M   'P 1'
#
loop_
_entity.id
_entity.type
_entity.pdbx_description
1 polymer ?
#
loop_
_entity_poly.entity_id
_entity_poly.type
_entity_poly.pdbx_seq_one_letter_code
_entity_poly.pdbx_strand_id
1 'polypeptide(L)'
;MYSLALCLLIPLLHPVDTIFCFNCTSTEGYNCSTAQQKCPLTVNSCITIARDEDTGTQDIENPVYEKKCNSDDRLCNQFYGLMAGDFRMRWNSSCCRADRCNIEEITVQKASQNRNGVHCNSCFAHGTDLCLNKTEMACTGLMTHCIHFATRAKK
;
A
#
# COMPACT_ATOMS: atom_id res chain seq x y z
N MET A 1 43.53 -40.38 -1.64
CA MET A 1 42.69 -39.84 -0.56
C MET A 1 42.25 -38.39 -0.78
N TYR A 2 42.04 -37.92 -2.02
CA TYR A 2 41.61 -36.54 -2.31
C TYR A 2 40.21 -36.42 -2.94
N SER A 3 39.50 -37.56 -3.13
CA SER A 3 38.23 -37.60 -3.88
C SER A 3 37.00 -37.33 -3.00
N LEU A 4 37.10 -37.37 -1.66
CA LEU A 4 35.96 -37.16 -0.75
C LEU A 4 35.73 -35.71 -0.36
N ALA A 5 36.72 -34.84 -0.51
CA ALA A 5 36.58 -33.41 -0.15
C ALA A 5 35.86 -32.57 -1.22
N LEU A 6 35.79 -33.03 -2.47
CA LEU A 6 35.17 -32.29 -3.57
C LEU A 6 33.67 -32.39 -3.60
N CYS A 7 33.08 -33.47 -3.04
CA CYS A 7 31.61 -33.64 -3.02
C CYS A 7 30.88 -32.84 -1.92
N LEU A 8 31.61 -32.29 -0.95
CA LEU A 8 30.98 -31.51 0.15
C LEU A 8 30.82 -30.01 -0.14
N LEU A 9 31.41 -29.49 -1.24
CA LEU A 9 31.32 -28.08 -1.59
C LEU A 9 30.23 -27.75 -2.62
N ILE A 10 29.62 -28.73 -3.26
CA ILE A 10 28.60 -28.54 -4.28
C ILE A 10 27.21 -28.07 -3.76
N PRO A 11 26.77 -28.44 -2.55
CA PRO A 11 25.42 -28.02 -2.11
C PRO A 11 25.32 -26.58 -1.60
N LEU A 12 26.39 -25.78 -1.58
CA LEU A 12 26.34 -24.40 -1.06
C LEU A 12 26.04 -23.33 -2.11
N LEU A 13 25.98 -23.69 -3.38
CA LEU A 13 25.56 -22.79 -4.44
C LEU A 13 24.06 -22.95 -4.71
N HIS A 14 23.23 -22.52 -3.76
CA HIS A 14 21.82 -22.32 -4.09
C HIS A 14 21.76 -21.12 -5.04
N PRO A 15 21.21 -21.28 -6.27
CA PRO A 15 20.94 -20.12 -7.11
C PRO A 15 20.00 -19.21 -6.32
N VAL A 16 20.37 -17.97 -6.17
CA VAL A 16 19.46 -16.95 -5.63
C VAL A 16 18.45 -16.68 -6.74
N ASP A 17 17.33 -17.39 -6.69
CA ASP A 17 16.25 -17.19 -7.65
C ASP A 17 15.61 -15.83 -7.40
N THR A 18 15.57 -15.03 -8.44
CA THR A 18 14.88 -13.74 -8.42
C THR A 18 13.39 -13.98 -8.64
N ILE A 19 12.56 -13.38 -7.81
CA ILE A 19 11.10 -13.44 -7.97
C ILE A 19 10.63 -12.56 -9.15
N PHE A 20 9.62 -13.04 -9.87
CA PHE A 20 8.89 -12.25 -10.85
C PHE A 20 7.55 -11.78 -10.27
N CYS A 21 7.20 -10.52 -10.47
CA CYS A 21 5.92 -9.95 -10.06
C CYS A 21 5.18 -9.38 -11.27
N PHE A 22 3.85 -9.35 -11.21
CA PHE A 22 3.10 -8.46 -12.08
C PHE A 22 3.41 -7.01 -11.71
N ASN A 23 3.57 -6.15 -12.74
CA ASN A 23 3.91 -4.74 -12.57
C ASN A 23 3.00 -3.89 -13.46
N CYS A 24 2.15 -3.12 -12.83
CA CYS A 24 1.21 -2.22 -13.52
C CYS A 24 0.62 -1.21 -12.54
N THR A 25 0.07 -0.12 -13.09
CA THR A 25 -0.67 0.88 -12.36
C THR A 25 -1.95 1.22 -13.13
N SER A 26 -3.05 1.41 -12.42
CA SER A 26 -4.33 1.90 -12.93
C SER A 26 -4.87 3.02 -12.05
N THR A 27 -5.50 4.00 -12.68
CA THR A 27 -6.24 5.10 -12.01
C THR A 27 -7.73 5.08 -12.37
N GLU A 28 -8.17 4.06 -13.10
CA GLU A 28 -9.56 3.92 -13.60
C GLU A 28 -10.33 2.83 -12.87
N GLY A 29 -9.68 2.08 -11.96
CA GLY A 29 -10.30 0.99 -11.24
C GLY A 29 -9.29 0.08 -10.53
N TYR A 30 -9.80 -0.98 -9.92
CA TYR A 30 -9.00 -1.90 -9.09
C TYR A 30 -8.47 -3.10 -9.90
N ASN A 31 -8.12 -2.90 -11.14
CA ASN A 31 -7.39 -3.87 -11.94
C ASN A 31 -6.37 -3.18 -12.85
N CYS A 32 -5.40 -3.92 -13.32
CA CYS A 32 -4.46 -3.45 -14.31
C CYS A 32 -3.82 -4.61 -15.07
N SER A 33 -3.04 -4.28 -16.11
CA SER A 33 -2.45 -5.27 -17.02
C SER A 33 -1.57 -6.29 -16.29
N THR A 34 -1.36 -7.43 -16.93
CA THR A 34 -0.54 -8.54 -16.43
C THR A 34 0.91 -8.47 -16.89
N ALA A 35 1.45 -7.29 -17.15
CA ALA A 35 2.88 -7.13 -17.45
C ALA A 35 3.73 -7.68 -16.30
N GLN A 36 4.80 -8.39 -16.64
CA GLN A 36 5.67 -9.05 -15.66
C GLN A 36 6.99 -8.31 -15.55
N GLN A 37 7.50 -8.22 -14.34
CA GLN A 37 8.81 -7.66 -14.03
C GLN A 37 9.63 -8.64 -13.21
N LYS A 38 10.90 -8.81 -13.60
CA LYS A 38 11.90 -9.47 -12.75
C LYS A 38 12.32 -8.52 -11.65
N CYS A 39 12.16 -8.94 -10.39
CA CYS A 39 12.54 -8.12 -9.26
C CYS A 39 14.06 -8.11 -9.02
N PRO A 40 14.62 -7.08 -8.38
CA PRO A 40 16.00 -7.09 -7.89
C PRO A 40 16.24 -8.26 -6.92
N LEU A 41 17.48 -8.73 -6.83
CA LEU A 41 17.89 -9.84 -5.93
C LEU A 41 17.58 -9.60 -4.44
N THR A 42 17.49 -8.32 -4.05
CA THR A 42 17.17 -7.92 -2.68
C THR A 42 15.68 -7.96 -2.35
N VAL A 43 14.84 -8.29 -3.34
CA VAL A 43 13.38 -8.28 -3.22
C VAL A 43 12.87 -9.71 -3.30
N ASN A 44 12.10 -10.13 -2.31
CA ASN A 44 11.57 -11.48 -2.15
C ASN A 44 10.03 -11.54 -2.06
N SER A 45 9.36 -10.45 -2.36
CA SER A 45 7.90 -10.39 -2.33
C SER A 45 7.33 -9.52 -3.44
N CYS A 46 6.10 -9.84 -3.84
CA CYS A 46 5.26 -9.00 -4.69
C CYS A 46 4.21 -8.32 -3.82
N ILE A 47 3.79 -7.12 -4.20
CA ILE A 47 2.71 -6.39 -3.53
C ILE A 47 1.63 -5.99 -4.54
N THR A 48 0.39 -6.05 -4.09
CA THR A 48 -0.76 -5.37 -4.70
C THR A 48 -1.24 -4.30 -3.75
N ILE A 49 -1.49 -3.10 -4.25
CA ILE A 49 -1.98 -1.94 -3.51
C ILE A 49 -3.27 -1.46 -4.16
N ALA A 50 -4.30 -1.28 -3.36
CA ALA A 50 -5.53 -0.57 -3.72
C ALA A 50 -5.68 0.65 -2.81
N ARG A 51 -5.86 1.82 -3.38
CA ARG A 51 -6.05 3.07 -2.67
C ARG A 51 -7.13 3.89 -3.35
N ASP A 52 -7.93 4.60 -2.60
CA ASP A 52 -8.78 5.68 -3.11
C ASP A 52 -8.62 6.94 -2.26
N GLU A 53 -8.88 8.05 -2.89
CA GLU A 53 -8.85 9.38 -2.27
C GLU A 53 -10.11 10.13 -2.69
N ASP A 54 -10.79 10.71 -1.72
CA ASP A 54 -11.92 11.60 -1.89
C ASP A 54 -11.56 12.94 -1.21
N THR A 55 -11.58 14.01 -1.98
CA THR A 55 -11.25 15.35 -1.50
C THR A 55 -12.48 16.16 -1.09
N GLY A 56 -13.68 15.57 -1.14
CA GLY A 56 -14.94 16.22 -0.82
C GLY A 56 -15.40 17.24 -1.86
N THR A 57 -14.67 17.41 -2.96
CA THR A 57 -14.99 18.41 -3.98
C THR A 57 -15.83 17.88 -5.13
N GLN A 58 -15.85 16.59 -5.32
CA GLN A 58 -16.71 15.87 -6.27
C GLN A 58 -16.87 14.43 -5.77
N ASP A 59 -17.99 13.78 -6.05
CA ASP A 59 -18.28 12.37 -5.75
C ASP A 59 -17.38 11.37 -6.54
N ILE A 60 -16.20 11.80 -6.93
CA ILE A 60 -15.25 11.00 -7.71
C ILE A 60 -14.22 10.43 -6.75
N GLU A 61 -14.40 9.18 -6.39
CA GLU A 61 -13.34 8.37 -5.83
C GLU A 61 -12.24 8.25 -6.91
N ASN A 62 -11.02 8.66 -6.58
CA ASN A 62 -9.86 8.48 -7.46
C ASN A 62 -9.14 7.18 -7.06
N PRO A 63 -9.51 6.04 -7.63
CA PRO A 63 -8.86 4.78 -7.32
C PRO A 63 -7.46 4.79 -7.90
N VAL A 64 -6.51 4.32 -7.11
CA VAL A 64 -5.16 3.97 -7.57
C VAL A 64 -4.93 2.51 -7.26
N TYR A 65 -4.60 1.74 -8.28
CA TYR A 65 -4.30 0.33 -8.18
C TYR A 65 -2.91 0.06 -8.71
N GLU A 66 -2.09 -0.62 -7.93
CA GLU A 66 -0.69 -0.84 -8.27
C GLU A 66 -0.27 -2.28 -7.94
N LYS A 67 0.43 -2.91 -8.86
CA LYS A 67 1.12 -4.18 -8.67
C LYS A 67 2.60 -3.98 -8.93
N LYS A 68 3.47 -4.48 -8.05
CA LYS A 68 4.93 -4.33 -8.21
C LYS A 68 5.74 -5.28 -7.34
N CYS A 69 7.07 -5.27 -7.56
CA CYS A 69 8.04 -5.80 -6.61
C CYS A 69 7.98 -5.02 -5.28
N ASN A 70 8.09 -5.71 -4.15
CA ASN A 70 8.04 -5.09 -2.83
C ASN A 70 9.37 -5.19 -2.10
N SER A 71 9.92 -4.04 -1.74
CA SER A 71 11.15 -3.89 -0.94
C SER A 71 10.90 -3.51 0.52
N ASP A 72 9.64 -3.31 0.92
CA ASP A 72 9.29 -2.88 2.28
C ASP A 72 8.14 -3.74 2.85
N ASP A 73 8.49 -4.70 3.68
CA ASP A 73 7.51 -5.62 4.29
C ASP A 73 6.51 -4.91 5.23
N ARG A 74 6.79 -3.67 5.66
CA ARG A 74 5.86 -2.87 6.47
C ARG A 74 4.61 -2.46 5.70
N LEU A 75 4.69 -2.45 4.38
CA LEU A 75 3.57 -2.18 3.49
C LEU A 75 2.66 -3.40 3.29
N CYS A 76 3.07 -4.59 3.75
CA CYS A 76 2.36 -5.83 3.49
C CYS A 76 1.12 -5.98 4.37
N ASN A 77 -0.01 -6.38 3.74
CA ASN A 77 -1.24 -6.73 4.42
C ASN A 77 -1.75 -5.61 5.34
N GLN A 78 -1.60 -4.37 4.90
CA GLN A 78 -2.05 -3.19 5.61
C GLN A 78 -3.44 -2.78 5.13
N PHE A 79 -4.29 -2.49 6.09
CA PHE A 79 -5.59 -1.88 5.84
C PHE A 79 -5.76 -0.68 6.78
N TYR A 80 -5.96 0.51 6.22
CA TYR A 80 -6.25 1.70 7.02
C TYR A 80 -7.08 2.72 6.25
N GLY A 81 -7.71 3.60 7.00
CA GLY A 81 -8.41 4.77 6.49
C GLY A 81 -7.92 6.02 7.21
N LEU A 82 -7.95 7.13 6.49
CA LEU A 82 -7.66 8.47 7.00
C LEU A 82 -8.83 9.38 6.68
N MET A 83 -9.24 10.21 7.66
CA MET A 83 -10.22 11.28 7.47
C MET A 83 -9.68 12.59 8.02
N ALA A 84 -9.84 13.67 7.27
CA ALA A 84 -9.46 15.02 7.70
C ALA A 84 -10.37 16.07 7.04
N GLY A 85 -11.39 16.56 7.78
CA GLY A 85 -12.45 17.35 7.18
C GLY A 85 -13.21 16.54 6.11
N ASP A 86 -13.30 17.07 4.91
CA ASP A 86 -13.93 16.39 3.77
C ASP A 86 -12.98 15.42 3.05
N PHE A 87 -11.68 15.50 3.34
CA PHE A 87 -10.69 14.57 2.78
C PHE A 87 -10.83 13.17 3.39
N ARG A 88 -10.86 12.16 2.54
CA ARG A 88 -10.85 10.74 2.93
C ARG A 88 -9.86 9.99 2.07
N MET A 89 -9.13 9.07 2.68
CA MET A 89 -8.25 8.14 2.00
C MET A 89 -8.44 6.75 2.59
N ARG A 90 -8.50 5.76 1.73
CA ARG A 90 -8.54 4.35 2.12
C ARG A 90 -7.40 3.62 1.44
N TRP A 91 -6.83 2.67 2.14
CA TRP A 91 -5.70 1.88 1.69
C TRP A 91 -5.92 0.42 2.01
N ASN A 92 -5.61 -0.44 1.07
CA ASN A 92 -5.51 -1.88 1.26
C ASN A 92 -4.30 -2.40 0.50
N SER A 93 -3.56 -3.33 1.09
CA SER A 93 -2.41 -3.96 0.44
C SER A 93 -2.33 -5.44 0.76
N SER A 94 -1.82 -6.22 -0.17
CA SER A 94 -1.58 -7.65 -0.01
C SER A 94 -0.22 -8.00 -0.58
N CYS A 95 0.55 -8.82 0.15
CA CYS A 95 1.84 -9.33 -0.29
C CYS A 95 1.84 -10.85 -0.44
N CYS A 96 2.69 -11.32 -1.33
CA CYS A 96 2.93 -12.74 -1.53
C CYS A 96 4.39 -13.00 -1.94
N ARG A 97 4.87 -14.24 -1.77
CA ARG A 97 6.29 -14.60 -1.94
C ARG A 97 6.53 -15.75 -2.91
N ALA A 98 5.75 -15.84 -3.96
CA ALA A 98 5.95 -16.78 -5.05
C ALA A 98 5.99 -16.04 -6.38
N ASP A 99 6.52 -16.65 -7.42
CA ASP A 99 6.54 -16.07 -8.76
C ASP A 99 5.13 -15.70 -9.22
N ARG A 100 4.94 -14.45 -9.63
CA ARG A 100 3.69 -13.94 -10.21
C ARG A 100 2.47 -14.11 -9.30
N CYS A 101 2.70 -14.17 -8.00
CA CYS A 101 1.64 -14.45 -7.03
C CYS A 101 0.66 -13.28 -6.81
N ASN A 102 1.04 -12.05 -7.15
CA ASN A 102 0.17 -10.86 -7.02
C ASN A 102 -0.83 -10.73 -8.19
N ILE A 103 -1.37 -11.87 -8.62
CA ILE A 103 -2.41 -11.91 -9.68
C ILE A 103 -3.78 -11.50 -9.14
N GLU A 104 -4.06 -11.82 -7.88
CA GLU A 104 -5.35 -11.52 -7.27
C GLU A 104 -5.63 -10.02 -7.21
N GLU A 105 -6.91 -9.70 -7.43
CA GLU A 105 -7.41 -8.35 -7.30
C GLU A 105 -7.83 -8.10 -5.84
N ILE A 106 -7.44 -6.94 -5.34
CA ILE A 106 -7.89 -6.44 -4.03
C ILE A 106 -8.61 -5.11 -4.23
N THR A 107 -9.53 -4.81 -3.34
CA THR A 107 -10.27 -3.54 -3.34
C THR A 107 -10.14 -2.86 -1.98
N VAL A 108 -10.41 -1.58 -1.91
CA VAL A 108 -10.58 -0.90 -0.62
C VAL A 108 -11.97 -1.21 -0.06
N GLN A 109 -12.04 -1.49 1.24
CA GLN A 109 -13.32 -1.70 1.89
C GLN A 109 -14.06 -0.37 2.06
N LYS A 110 -15.39 -0.41 1.94
CA LYS A 110 -16.22 0.76 2.26
C LYS A 110 -15.97 1.18 3.70
N ALA A 111 -15.82 2.49 3.91
CA ALA A 111 -15.65 3.03 5.25
C ALA A 111 -16.88 2.70 6.11
N SER A 112 -16.63 2.22 7.33
CA SER A 112 -17.71 2.08 8.32
C SER A 112 -18.22 3.46 8.68
N GLN A 113 -19.54 3.60 8.76
CA GLN A 113 -20.18 4.83 9.24
C GLN A 113 -20.47 4.79 10.75
N ASN A 114 -20.22 3.67 11.42
CA ASN A 114 -20.45 3.52 12.84
C ASN A 114 -19.42 4.31 13.64
N ARG A 115 -19.86 5.28 14.42
CA ARG A 115 -18.99 6.04 15.35
C ARG A 115 -18.40 5.09 16.38
N ASN A 116 -17.11 5.27 16.69
CA ASN A 116 -16.36 4.42 17.62
C ASN A 116 -16.04 5.12 18.96
N GLY A 117 -16.52 6.35 19.15
CA GLY A 117 -16.31 7.14 20.39
C GLY A 117 -14.99 7.94 20.40
N VAL A 118 -14.13 7.80 19.41
CA VAL A 118 -12.91 8.62 19.28
C VAL A 118 -13.26 9.93 18.59
N HIS A 119 -12.74 11.05 19.10
CA HIS A 119 -12.90 12.39 18.54
C HIS A 119 -11.53 13.01 18.30
N CYS A 120 -11.34 13.63 17.15
CA CYS A 120 -10.10 14.30 16.77
C CYS A 120 -10.35 15.72 16.28
N ASN A 121 -9.46 16.65 16.63
CA ASN A 121 -9.41 17.93 15.94
C ASN A 121 -8.87 17.72 14.53
N SER A 122 -9.70 17.94 13.55
CA SER A 122 -9.43 17.65 12.16
C SER A 122 -9.38 18.91 11.32
N CYS A 123 -8.45 18.95 10.39
CA CYS A 123 -8.42 19.90 9.30
C CYS A 123 -7.62 19.32 8.13
N PHE A 124 -7.95 19.78 6.94
CA PHE A 124 -7.22 19.48 5.72
C PHE A 124 -6.85 20.80 5.02
N ALA A 125 -5.58 20.96 4.66
CA ALA A 125 -5.09 22.12 3.93
C ALA A 125 -4.19 21.67 2.78
N HIS A 126 -4.47 22.15 1.60
CA HIS A 126 -3.68 21.88 0.40
C HIS A 126 -2.91 23.14 -0.01
N GLY A 127 -1.61 23.00 -0.32
CA GLY A 127 -0.77 24.10 -0.79
C GLY A 127 -0.31 25.09 0.31
N THR A 128 -0.57 24.81 1.59
CA THR A 128 -0.13 25.63 2.73
C THR A 128 0.34 24.73 3.88
N ASP A 129 1.29 25.22 4.67
CA ASP A 129 1.78 24.56 5.89
C ASP A 129 0.88 24.81 7.12
N LEU A 130 -0.16 25.66 6.96
CA LEU A 130 -1.03 26.05 8.08
C LEU A 130 -2.44 25.50 7.89
N CYS A 131 -2.92 24.79 8.90
CA CYS A 131 -4.27 24.27 8.99
C CYS A 131 -5.03 25.04 10.08
N LEU A 132 -5.66 26.15 9.68
CA LEU A 132 -6.26 27.12 10.61
C LEU A 132 -7.68 26.73 11.04
N ASN A 133 -8.45 26.13 10.13
CA ASN A 133 -9.86 25.80 10.38
C ASN A 133 -9.97 24.36 10.93
N LYS A 134 -9.70 24.20 12.22
CA LYS A 134 -9.84 22.92 12.89
C LYS A 134 -11.29 22.73 13.32
N THR A 135 -11.86 21.57 13.00
CA THR A 135 -13.17 21.13 13.44
C THR A 135 -13.05 19.83 14.22
N GLU A 136 -13.83 19.67 15.26
CA GLU A 136 -13.92 18.39 15.95
C GLU A 136 -14.67 17.40 15.07
N MET A 137 -14.09 16.23 14.85
CA MET A 137 -14.66 15.16 14.06
C MET A 137 -14.72 13.87 14.84
N ALA A 138 -15.89 13.21 14.81
CA ALA A 138 -16.06 11.89 15.39
C ALA A 138 -15.49 10.84 14.43
N CYS A 139 -14.59 9.98 14.93
CA CYS A 139 -14.03 8.87 14.17
C CYS A 139 -15.02 7.72 14.02
N THR A 140 -14.83 6.92 12.98
CA THR A 140 -15.70 5.79 12.64
C THR A 140 -14.90 4.50 12.42
N GLY A 141 -15.51 3.35 12.70
CA GLY A 141 -14.94 2.04 12.45
C GLY A 141 -13.57 1.86 13.10
N LEU A 142 -12.55 1.50 12.32
CA LEU A 142 -11.19 1.23 12.77
C LEU A 142 -10.29 2.46 12.92
N MET A 143 -10.81 3.68 12.73
CA MET A 143 -10.05 4.93 12.87
C MET A 143 -9.90 5.28 14.37
N THR A 144 -9.01 4.62 15.06
CA THR A 144 -8.87 4.67 16.53
C THR A 144 -7.82 5.67 17.02
N HIS A 145 -7.14 6.38 16.12
CA HIS A 145 -6.03 7.28 16.45
C HIS A 145 -6.17 8.62 15.74
N CYS A 146 -5.89 9.69 16.49
CA CYS A 146 -5.68 11.00 15.88
C CYS A 146 -4.24 11.09 15.38
N ILE A 147 -4.05 11.57 14.16
CA ILE A 147 -2.72 11.74 13.57
C ILE A 147 -2.53 13.17 13.06
N HIS A 148 -1.29 13.59 13.03
CA HIS A 148 -0.86 14.78 12.31
C HIS A 148 0.06 14.34 11.16
N PHE A 149 -0.34 14.66 9.94
CA PHE A 149 0.40 14.31 8.74
C PHE A 149 0.67 15.56 7.92
N ALA A 150 1.91 15.77 7.52
CA ALA A 150 2.32 16.82 6.61
C ALA A 150 3.28 16.26 5.56
N THR A 151 3.05 16.58 4.30
CA THR A 151 3.92 16.20 3.20
C THR A 151 4.27 17.43 2.37
N ARG A 152 5.51 17.50 1.90
CA ARG A 152 5.96 18.51 0.93
C ARG A 152 6.22 17.83 -0.39
N ALA A 153 5.53 18.28 -1.45
CA ALA A 153 5.89 17.87 -2.80
C ALA A 153 7.31 18.40 -3.11
N LYS A 154 8.23 17.51 -3.48
CA LYS A 154 9.50 17.94 -4.07
C LYS A 154 9.18 18.53 -5.45
N LYS A 155 9.55 19.80 -5.65
CA LYS A 155 9.57 20.45 -6.96
C LYS A 155 10.67 19.86 -7.83
#